data_a0135eb3c9c57b439551635205b56039
#
_entry.id   a0135eb3c9c57b439551635205b56039
#
_cell.length_a   1.000
_cell.length_b   1.000
_cell.length_c   1.000
_cell.angle_alpha   90.00
_cell.angle_beta   90.00
_cell.angle_gamma   90.00
#
_symmetry.space_group_name_H-M   'P 1'
#
loop_
_entity.id
_entity.type
_entity.pdbx_description
1 polymer ?
#
loop_
_entity_poly.entity_id
_entity_poly.type
_entity_poly.pdbx_seq_one_letter_code
_entity_poly.pdbx_strand_id
1 'polypeptide(L)'
;VELRADRRRAILAENLEGEDWSAAVVPDATLDDLDEAAIAKAREKYFEKHQREPWAAQVAQWSAEKLLDKIGLTIHGRITRAGLLLLGRRESAMALLSPHPVEITWKVAAERVAEHFHPPFLLTTTEVALRVRNPNIKLFPANELLAVTLPRYDTNTVLLEGLHNCLAHQDYAQCGRVVVEESAGLVRMINLGGFFDGQPDEYASGARTPERYRNERLAKAMAEVGMIDKVGFGIHDMVLAQRRRFLPLPDYEGSSPLRTVFNVYGQEIDENYSHWLMERTDLPIEHVLWLDRVQKKRKLDAAQVAELRRAGLIEGRSPKLYISAQLAVATGQEVAYLNQRRPDADDYKAAVCKLLAMGPQPRAKVDELLLPKLQLWIPELAQRKAYIKALLKEMSKEGRIRNIGGPTKAALWAQVSDDATNKPQ
;
A
#
# COMPACT_ATOMS: atom_id res chain seq x y z
N VAL A 1 -21.81 30.93 14.34
CA VAL A 1 -20.54 30.18 14.18
C VAL A 1 -20.42 29.87 12.69
N GLU A 2 -19.57 30.60 11.97
CA GLU A 2 -19.28 30.29 10.56
C GLU A 2 -18.56 28.94 10.47
N LEU A 3 -19.18 28.00 9.79
CA LEU A 3 -18.55 26.74 9.44
C LEU A 3 -17.37 27.00 8.50
N ARG A 4 -16.21 26.45 8.81
CA ARG A 4 -15.04 26.49 7.91
C ARG A 4 -15.45 25.97 6.53
N ALA A 5 -14.90 26.56 5.47
CA ALA A 5 -15.24 26.23 4.09
C ALA A 5 -15.17 24.72 3.78
N ASP A 6 -14.20 24.02 4.37
CA ASP A 6 -14.05 22.57 4.23
C ASP A 6 -15.20 21.78 4.86
N ARG A 7 -15.72 22.24 6.00
CA ARG A 7 -16.86 21.59 6.67
C ARG A 7 -18.18 21.88 5.95
N ARG A 8 -18.31 23.08 5.35
CA ARG A 8 -19.45 23.39 4.45
C ARG A 8 -19.44 22.50 3.22
N ARG A 9 -18.27 22.29 2.59
CA ARG A 9 -18.12 21.39 1.44
C ARG A 9 -18.41 19.93 1.81
N ALA A 10 -17.95 19.48 2.97
CA ALA A 10 -18.24 18.13 3.46
C ALA A 10 -19.76 17.92 3.68
N ILE A 11 -20.46 18.88 4.33
CA ILE A 11 -21.91 18.83 4.54
C ILE A 11 -22.67 18.88 3.21
N LEU A 12 -22.22 19.69 2.26
CA LEU A 12 -22.82 19.75 0.93
C LEU A 12 -22.59 18.44 0.16
N ALA A 13 -21.41 17.84 0.28
CA ALA A 13 -21.12 16.52 -0.29
C ALA A 13 -22.01 15.44 0.34
N GLU A 14 -22.17 15.42 1.68
CA GLU A 14 -23.09 14.53 2.38
C GLU A 14 -24.56 14.68 1.90
N ASN A 15 -25.00 15.90 1.63
CA ASN A 15 -26.36 16.15 1.12
C ASN A 15 -26.53 15.78 -0.37
N LEU A 16 -25.46 15.74 -1.15
CA LEU A 16 -25.46 15.30 -2.55
C LEU A 16 -25.24 13.77 -2.71
N GLU A 17 -24.98 13.07 -1.62
CA GLU A 17 -24.76 11.62 -1.59
C GLU A 17 -25.96 10.76 -2.05
N GLY A 18 -27.10 11.38 -2.33
CA GLY A 18 -28.29 10.70 -2.83
C GLY A 18 -28.42 10.62 -4.35
N GLU A 19 -27.65 11.40 -5.12
CA GLU A 19 -27.78 11.44 -6.58
C GLU A 19 -26.57 10.83 -7.29
N ASP A 20 -26.79 9.76 -8.04
CA ASP A 20 -25.81 9.20 -8.95
C ASP A 20 -25.55 10.18 -10.11
N TRP A 21 -24.47 10.96 -10.00
CA TRP A 21 -24.09 11.94 -11.03
C TRP A 21 -23.96 11.32 -12.40
N SER A 22 -23.46 10.08 -12.48
CA SER A 22 -23.20 9.37 -13.73
C SER A 22 -24.49 8.91 -14.45
N ALA A 23 -25.60 8.81 -13.72
CA ALA A 23 -26.90 8.40 -14.25
C ALA A 23 -27.65 9.52 -15.00
N ALA A 24 -27.24 10.78 -14.83
CA ALA A 24 -27.90 11.88 -15.50
C ALA A 24 -27.83 11.71 -17.01
N VAL A 25 -28.99 11.86 -17.66
CA VAL A 25 -29.10 11.87 -19.12
C VAL A 25 -28.48 13.16 -19.66
N VAL A 26 -27.77 13.06 -20.77
CA VAL A 26 -27.22 14.20 -21.52
C VAL A 26 -28.17 14.47 -22.71
N PRO A 27 -28.97 15.54 -22.67
CA PRO A 27 -30.07 15.72 -23.61
C PRO A 27 -29.64 15.77 -25.10
N ASP A 28 -28.50 16.40 -25.37
CA ASP A 28 -28.01 16.66 -26.71
C ASP A 28 -27.04 15.58 -27.23
N ALA A 29 -26.76 14.55 -26.42
CA ALA A 29 -25.87 13.47 -26.79
C ALA A 29 -26.54 12.49 -27.78
N THR A 30 -25.81 12.18 -28.83
CA THR A 30 -26.20 11.25 -29.91
C THR A 30 -25.16 10.13 -30.06
N LEU A 31 -25.42 9.14 -30.92
CA LEU A 31 -24.43 8.11 -31.22
C LEU A 31 -23.17 8.66 -31.89
N ASP A 32 -23.30 9.78 -32.62
CA ASP A 32 -22.16 10.43 -33.28
C ASP A 32 -21.16 11.03 -32.26
N ASP A 33 -21.59 11.23 -31.05
CA ASP A 33 -20.72 11.68 -29.94
C ASP A 33 -19.90 10.56 -29.31
N LEU A 34 -20.15 9.31 -29.71
CA LEU A 34 -19.44 8.14 -29.20
C LEU A 34 -18.32 7.71 -30.16
N ASP A 35 -17.25 7.17 -29.55
CA ASP A 35 -16.09 6.67 -30.27
C ASP A 35 -16.37 5.25 -30.78
N GLU A 36 -16.18 5.02 -32.09
CA GLU A 36 -16.45 3.74 -32.74
C GLU A 36 -15.55 2.62 -32.23
N ALA A 37 -14.26 2.91 -31.95
CA ALA A 37 -13.33 1.93 -31.41
C ALA A 37 -13.70 1.55 -29.98
N ALA A 38 -14.19 2.52 -29.19
CA ALA A 38 -14.68 2.28 -27.84
C ALA A 38 -15.97 1.43 -27.85
N ILE A 39 -16.90 1.68 -28.79
CA ILE A 39 -18.09 0.83 -28.97
C ILE A 39 -17.70 -0.60 -29.37
N ALA A 40 -16.76 -0.74 -30.33
CA ALA A 40 -16.25 -2.04 -30.73
C ALA A 40 -15.60 -2.79 -29.55
N LYS A 41 -14.79 -2.08 -28.76
CA LYS A 41 -14.15 -2.66 -27.56
C LYS A 41 -15.18 -3.02 -26.49
N ALA A 42 -16.20 -2.20 -26.27
CA ALA A 42 -17.30 -2.50 -25.36
C ALA A 42 -18.04 -3.77 -25.78
N ARG A 43 -18.30 -3.96 -27.07
CA ARG A 43 -18.92 -5.16 -27.64
C ARG A 43 -18.08 -6.41 -27.40
N GLU A 44 -16.78 -6.32 -27.67
CA GLU A 44 -15.83 -7.41 -27.40
C GLU A 44 -15.85 -7.82 -25.93
N LYS A 45 -15.70 -6.84 -25.04
CA LYS A 45 -15.65 -7.08 -23.59
C LYS A 45 -16.97 -7.59 -23.02
N TYR A 46 -18.09 -7.07 -23.51
CA TYR A 46 -19.41 -7.55 -23.14
C TYR A 46 -19.62 -9.00 -23.57
N PHE A 47 -19.19 -9.35 -24.80
CA PHE A 47 -19.23 -10.73 -25.28
C PHE A 47 -18.34 -11.66 -24.44
N GLU A 48 -17.09 -11.28 -24.18
CA GLU A 48 -16.15 -12.06 -23.36
C GLU A 48 -16.75 -12.39 -21.98
N LYS A 49 -17.38 -11.40 -21.35
CA LYS A 49 -17.99 -11.57 -20.04
C LYS A 49 -19.18 -12.53 -20.06
N HIS A 50 -19.99 -12.43 -21.08
CA HIS A 50 -21.24 -13.20 -21.21
C HIS A 50 -21.14 -14.40 -22.15
N GLN A 51 -19.93 -14.84 -22.51
CA GLN A 51 -19.71 -15.93 -23.49
C GLN A 51 -20.41 -17.25 -23.16
N ARG A 52 -20.78 -17.48 -21.90
CA ARG A 52 -21.50 -18.69 -21.45
C ARG A 52 -23.02 -18.58 -21.58
N GLU A 53 -23.52 -17.38 -21.88
CA GLU A 53 -24.96 -17.16 -22.01
C GLU A 53 -25.48 -17.64 -23.36
N PRO A 54 -26.70 -18.22 -23.45
CA PRO A 54 -27.24 -18.76 -24.70
C PRO A 54 -27.38 -17.73 -25.81
N TRP A 55 -27.48 -16.45 -25.47
CA TRP A 55 -27.65 -15.35 -26.37
C TRP A 55 -26.33 -14.66 -26.77
N ALA A 56 -25.19 -15.07 -26.22
CA ALA A 56 -23.91 -14.40 -26.43
C ALA A 56 -23.53 -14.22 -27.90
N ALA A 57 -23.78 -15.23 -28.76
CA ALA A 57 -23.49 -15.17 -30.20
C ALA A 57 -24.24 -14.02 -30.93
N GLN A 58 -25.37 -13.56 -30.38
CA GLN A 58 -26.14 -12.46 -30.96
C GLN A 58 -25.52 -11.09 -30.72
N VAL A 59 -24.60 -10.94 -29.73
CA VAL A 59 -23.97 -9.66 -29.36
C VAL A 59 -23.28 -9.02 -30.57
N ALA A 60 -22.67 -9.84 -31.44
CA ALA A 60 -22.01 -9.35 -32.64
C ALA A 60 -22.96 -8.62 -33.63
N GLN A 61 -24.25 -8.99 -33.62
CA GLN A 61 -25.28 -8.46 -34.53
C GLN A 61 -26.12 -7.35 -33.89
N TRP A 62 -25.92 -7.02 -32.58
CA TRP A 62 -26.69 -5.97 -31.95
C TRP A 62 -26.34 -4.59 -32.51
N SER A 63 -27.34 -3.73 -32.66
CA SER A 63 -27.07 -2.32 -32.93
C SER A 63 -26.31 -1.66 -31.77
N ALA A 64 -25.71 -0.50 -32.01
CA ALA A 64 -25.02 0.26 -30.96
C ALA A 64 -25.99 0.62 -29.84
N GLU A 65 -27.19 1.07 -30.14
CA GLU A 65 -28.23 1.42 -29.17
C GLU A 65 -28.55 0.25 -28.23
N LYS A 66 -28.76 -0.94 -28.83
CA LYS A 66 -29.06 -2.14 -28.04
C LYS A 66 -27.89 -2.54 -27.16
N LEU A 67 -26.65 -2.41 -27.62
CA LEU A 67 -25.46 -2.69 -26.85
C LEU A 67 -25.34 -1.72 -25.65
N LEU A 68 -25.50 -0.41 -25.91
CA LEU A 68 -25.46 0.61 -24.85
C LEU A 68 -26.52 0.39 -23.79
N ASP A 69 -27.75 0.05 -24.22
CA ASP A 69 -28.82 -0.26 -23.30
C ASP A 69 -28.51 -1.47 -22.40
N LYS A 70 -27.96 -2.54 -22.99
CA LYS A 70 -27.56 -3.75 -22.26
C LYS A 70 -26.41 -3.53 -21.29
N ILE A 71 -25.46 -2.66 -21.63
CA ILE A 71 -24.37 -2.24 -20.72
C ILE A 71 -24.90 -1.31 -19.63
N GLY A 72 -26.05 -0.66 -19.83
CA GLY A 72 -26.65 0.28 -18.90
C GLY A 72 -26.20 1.73 -19.09
N LEU A 73 -25.71 2.09 -20.28
CA LEU A 73 -25.23 3.43 -20.62
C LEU A 73 -26.33 4.38 -21.13
N THR A 74 -27.56 3.87 -21.28
CA THR A 74 -28.73 4.66 -21.68
C THR A 74 -29.87 4.59 -20.65
N ILE A 75 -30.75 5.59 -20.68
CA ILE A 75 -32.02 5.61 -20.00
C ILE A 75 -33.09 6.02 -21.03
N HIS A 76 -34.03 5.12 -21.27
CA HIS A 76 -35.06 5.30 -22.32
C HIS A 76 -34.43 5.67 -23.67
N GLY A 77 -33.35 4.98 -24.04
CA GLY A 77 -32.62 5.19 -25.29
C GLY A 77 -31.74 6.44 -25.36
N ARG A 78 -31.70 7.25 -24.27
CA ARG A 78 -30.91 8.49 -24.21
C ARG A 78 -29.59 8.23 -23.47
N ILE A 79 -28.51 8.75 -24.02
CA ILE A 79 -27.15 8.57 -23.51
C ILE A 79 -27.02 9.28 -22.14
N THR A 80 -26.40 8.59 -21.18
CA THR A 80 -26.10 9.12 -19.84
C THR A 80 -24.67 9.66 -19.78
N ARG A 81 -24.34 10.39 -18.69
CA ARG A 81 -22.96 10.83 -18.43
C ARG A 81 -21.99 9.64 -18.37
N ALA A 82 -22.41 8.49 -17.81
CA ALA A 82 -21.63 7.26 -17.83
C ALA A 82 -21.29 6.82 -19.26
N GLY A 83 -22.23 6.96 -20.21
CA GLY A 83 -22.01 6.64 -21.62
C GLY A 83 -20.91 7.50 -22.24
N LEU A 84 -20.94 8.81 -22.00
CA LEU A 84 -19.91 9.73 -22.49
C LEU A 84 -18.56 9.53 -21.79
N LEU A 85 -18.54 9.18 -20.49
CA LEU A 85 -17.28 8.87 -19.81
C LEU A 85 -16.58 7.64 -20.39
N LEU A 86 -17.34 6.56 -20.63
CA LEU A 86 -16.75 5.30 -21.07
C LEU A 86 -16.50 5.26 -22.58
N LEU A 87 -17.41 5.82 -23.40
CA LEU A 87 -17.42 5.64 -24.84
C LEU A 87 -17.39 6.95 -25.63
N GLY A 88 -17.53 8.12 -24.99
CA GLY A 88 -17.61 9.41 -25.66
C GLY A 88 -16.32 9.80 -26.37
N ARG A 89 -16.43 10.37 -27.58
CA ARG A 89 -15.32 11.05 -28.23
C ARG A 89 -14.81 12.19 -27.34
N ARG A 90 -13.52 12.44 -27.36
CA ARG A 90 -12.88 13.45 -26.51
C ARG A 90 -13.58 14.80 -26.57
N GLU A 91 -13.77 15.32 -27.77
CA GLU A 91 -14.35 16.65 -28.01
C GLU A 91 -15.80 16.74 -27.52
N SER A 92 -16.61 15.72 -27.83
CA SER A 92 -18.00 15.62 -27.41
C SER A 92 -18.12 15.50 -25.89
N ALA A 93 -17.30 14.62 -25.27
CA ALA A 93 -17.33 14.45 -23.82
C ALA A 93 -16.92 15.73 -23.09
N MET A 94 -15.88 16.45 -23.56
CA MET A 94 -15.46 17.72 -22.97
C MET A 94 -16.52 18.81 -23.11
N ALA A 95 -17.21 18.88 -24.25
CA ALA A 95 -18.25 19.89 -24.50
C ALA A 95 -19.53 19.59 -23.71
N LEU A 96 -20.04 18.34 -23.83
CA LEU A 96 -21.34 17.95 -23.27
C LEU A 96 -21.31 17.72 -21.75
N LEU A 97 -20.15 17.42 -21.17
CA LEU A 97 -20.00 17.26 -19.72
C LEU A 97 -19.47 18.53 -19.02
N SER A 98 -19.26 19.62 -19.76
CA SER A 98 -18.87 20.92 -19.16
C SER A 98 -19.88 21.35 -18.08
N PRO A 99 -19.44 21.95 -16.95
CA PRO A 99 -18.06 22.37 -16.61
C PRO A 99 -17.19 21.30 -15.89
N HIS A 100 -17.60 20.03 -15.91
CA HIS A 100 -16.87 18.98 -15.22
C HIS A 100 -15.63 18.56 -16.02
N PRO A 101 -14.39 18.69 -15.44
CA PRO A 101 -13.19 18.24 -16.12
C PRO A 101 -13.09 16.72 -16.08
N VAL A 102 -13.58 16.04 -17.11
CA VAL A 102 -13.53 14.59 -17.23
C VAL A 102 -12.18 14.18 -17.79
N GLU A 103 -11.17 14.20 -16.93
CA GLU A 103 -9.79 13.91 -17.33
C GLU A 103 -9.02 13.12 -16.28
N ILE A 104 -8.02 12.37 -16.73
CA ILE A 104 -6.99 11.76 -15.92
C ILE A 104 -5.67 12.47 -16.22
N THR A 105 -4.98 12.97 -15.21
CA THR A 105 -3.65 13.55 -15.36
C THR A 105 -2.60 12.59 -14.82
N TRP A 106 -1.77 12.02 -15.69
CA TRP A 106 -0.53 11.37 -15.28
C TRP A 106 0.58 12.40 -15.14
N LYS A 107 1.39 12.33 -14.09
CA LYS A 107 2.51 13.26 -13.88
C LYS A 107 3.68 12.62 -13.13
N VAL A 108 4.88 13.15 -13.41
CA VAL A 108 6.12 12.92 -12.66
C VAL A 108 6.61 14.29 -12.15
N ALA A 109 6.29 14.58 -10.89
CA ALA A 109 6.53 15.92 -10.33
C ALA A 109 8.03 16.31 -10.34
N ALA A 110 8.92 15.35 -10.04
CA ALA A 110 10.37 15.59 -10.03
C ALA A 110 10.94 15.99 -11.40
N GLU A 111 10.34 15.50 -12.48
CA GLU A 111 10.75 15.78 -13.86
C GLU A 111 9.94 16.91 -14.50
N ARG A 112 8.91 17.42 -13.82
CA ARG A 112 7.97 18.42 -14.34
C ARG A 112 7.28 17.98 -15.63
N VAL A 113 6.99 16.69 -15.74
CA VAL A 113 6.27 16.09 -16.88
C VAL A 113 4.86 15.79 -16.46
N ALA A 114 3.90 16.12 -17.32
CA ALA A 114 2.49 15.75 -17.17
C ALA A 114 1.86 15.48 -18.54
N GLU A 115 0.89 14.57 -18.54
CA GLU A 115 0.10 14.22 -19.71
C GLU A 115 -1.36 14.07 -19.30
N HIS A 116 -2.27 14.49 -20.16
CA HIS A 116 -3.70 14.52 -19.88
C HIS A 116 -4.44 13.55 -20.80
N PHE A 117 -5.24 12.69 -20.19
CA PHE A 117 -6.04 11.67 -20.85
C PHE A 117 -7.53 11.97 -20.65
N HIS A 118 -8.29 11.84 -21.71
CA HIS A 118 -9.71 12.15 -21.75
C HIS A 118 -10.53 10.91 -22.15
N PRO A 119 -11.87 10.94 -22.02
CA PRO A 119 -12.70 9.90 -22.59
C PRO A 119 -12.36 9.62 -24.07
N PRO A 120 -12.57 8.37 -24.54
CA PRO A 120 -13.31 7.27 -23.90
C PRO A 120 -12.48 6.50 -22.90
N PHE A 121 -12.90 6.47 -21.63
CA PHE A 121 -12.10 5.84 -20.56
C PHE A 121 -11.99 4.32 -20.69
N LEU A 122 -12.88 3.67 -21.45
CA LEU A 122 -12.72 2.24 -21.76
C LEU A 122 -11.41 1.93 -22.51
N LEU A 123 -10.89 2.89 -23.27
CA LEU A 123 -9.64 2.77 -24.01
C LEU A 123 -8.48 3.43 -23.27
N THR A 124 -8.66 4.68 -22.85
CA THR A 124 -7.56 5.52 -22.36
C THR A 124 -7.03 5.11 -20.98
N THR A 125 -7.79 4.39 -20.16
CA THR A 125 -7.28 3.87 -18.89
C THR A 125 -6.12 2.90 -19.08
N THR A 126 -6.16 2.09 -20.13
CA THR A 126 -5.03 1.21 -20.48
C THR A 126 -3.81 2.02 -20.91
N GLU A 127 -3.99 3.10 -21.66
CA GLU A 127 -2.90 4.00 -22.05
C GLU A 127 -2.24 4.66 -20.83
N VAL A 128 -3.06 5.13 -19.87
CA VAL A 128 -2.55 5.67 -18.59
C VAL A 128 -1.73 4.64 -17.82
N ALA A 129 -2.24 3.41 -17.72
CA ALA A 129 -1.53 2.34 -17.01
C ALA A 129 -0.20 1.97 -17.69
N LEU A 130 -0.17 1.98 -19.03
CA LEU A 130 1.05 1.73 -19.82
C LEU A 130 2.01 2.93 -19.80
N ARG A 131 1.53 4.13 -19.46
CA ARG A 131 2.36 5.34 -19.32
C ARG A 131 3.21 5.28 -18.06
N VAL A 132 2.75 4.58 -17.01
CA VAL A 132 3.53 4.34 -15.79
C VAL A 132 4.76 3.52 -16.13
N ARG A 133 5.94 4.02 -15.72
CA ARG A 133 7.22 3.35 -15.93
C ARG A 133 7.29 2.05 -15.13
N ASN A 134 7.30 0.94 -15.83
CA ASN A 134 7.22 -0.39 -15.24
C ASN A 134 8.42 -1.28 -15.62
N PRO A 135 9.67 -0.90 -15.24
CA PRO A 135 10.83 -1.74 -15.48
C PRO A 135 10.75 -3.03 -14.66
N ASN A 136 11.42 -4.06 -15.12
CA ASN A 136 11.58 -5.28 -14.34
C ASN A 136 12.47 -5.02 -13.12
N ILE A 137 12.08 -5.57 -11.99
CA ILE A 137 12.85 -5.63 -10.75
C ILE A 137 13.28 -7.06 -10.48
N LYS A 138 14.37 -7.22 -9.75
CA LYS A 138 14.89 -8.52 -9.30
C LYS A 138 14.71 -8.62 -7.80
N LEU A 139 14.02 -9.65 -7.36
CA LEU A 139 13.89 -10.03 -5.96
C LEU A 139 14.72 -11.27 -5.70
N PHE A 140 15.40 -11.31 -4.57
CA PHE A 140 16.25 -12.43 -4.17
C PHE A 140 15.59 -13.13 -2.96
N PRO A 141 14.79 -14.20 -3.18
CA PRO A 141 14.27 -15.00 -2.07
C PRO A 141 15.41 -15.56 -1.23
N ALA A 142 15.26 -15.54 0.10
CA ALA A 142 16.33 -15.95 1.04
C ALA A 142 16.81 -17.40 0.82
N ASN A 143 15.93 -18.25 0.28
CA ASN A 143 16.17 -19.70 0.11
C ASN A 143 16.38 -20.11 -1.36
N GLU A 144 16.43 -19.17 -2.30
CA GLU A 144 16.60 -19.47 -3.72
C GLU A 144 17.88 -18.87 -4.27
N LEU A 145 18.64 -19.68 -5.01
CA LEU A 145 19.87 -19.25 -5.70
C LEU A 145 19.59 -18.37 -6.93
N LEU A 146 18.33 -18.31 -7.37
CA LEU A 146 17.92 -17.58 -8.58
C LEU A 146 17.00 -16.41 -8.22
N ALA A 147 17.37 -15.24 -8.73
CA ALA A 147 16.51 -14.05 -8.60
C ALA A 147 15.19 -14.22 -9.38
N VAL A 148 14.08 -13.90 -8.75
CA VAL A 148 12.78 -13.76 -9.43
C VAL A 148 12.75 -12.40 -10.12
N THR A 149 12.54 -12.40 -11.44
CA THR A 149 12.39 -11.15 -12.21
C THR A 149 10.93 -10.93 -12.54
N LEU A 150 10.40 -9.77 -12.15
CA LEU A 150 9.00 -9.39 -12.38
C LEU A 150 8.89 -7.90 -12.69
N PRO A 151 7.84 -7.46 -13.41
CA PRO A 151 7.56 -6.04 -13.61
C PRO A 151 7.41 -5.34 -12.25
N ARG A 152 7.86 -4.11 -12.13
CA ARG A 152 7.78 -3.31 -10.88
C ARG A 152 6.36 -3.20 -10.35
N TYR A 153 5.39 -3.03 -11.21
CA TYR A 153 3.97 -2.95 -10.87
C TYR A 153 3.17 -4.05 -11.59
N ASP A 154 2.15 -4.56 -10.93
CA ASP A 154 1.12 -5.36 -11.59
C ASP A 154 0.15 -4.43 -12.31
N THR A 155 0.27 -4.38 -13.63
CA THR A 155 -0.51 -3.45 -14.45
C THR A 155 -2.00 -3.80 -14.43
N ASN A 156 -2.35 -5.07 -14.53
CA ASN A 156 -3.74 -5.49 -14.68
C ASN A 156 -4.48 -5.52 -13.34
N THR A 157 -3.91 -6.20 -12.34
CA THR A 157 -4.60 -6.43 -11.08
C THR A 157 -4.52 -5.23 -10.13
N VAL A 158 -3.43 -4.44 -10.22
CA VAL A 158 -3.22 -3.35 -9.26
C VAL A 158 -3.37 -1.97 -9.88
N LEU A 159 -2.69 -1.67 -11.00
CA LEU A 159 -2.76 -0.32 -11.58
C LEU A 159 -4.10 -0.05 -12.24
N LEU A 160 -4.58 -0.95 -13.10
CA LEU A 160 -5.87 -0.76 -13.78
C LEU A 160 -7.03 -0.80 -12.80
N GLU A 161 -7.07 -1.78 -11.90
CA GLU A 161 -8.12 -1.85 -10.87
C GLU A 161 -8.15 -0.58 -10.00
N GLY A 162 -6.98 -0.11 -9.53
CA GLY A 162 -6.87 1.13 -8.76
C GLY A 162 -7.35 2.36 -9.55
N LEU A 163 -7.01 2.45 -10.84
CA LEU A 163 -7.45 3.55 -11.71
C LEU A 163 -8.95 3.49 -11.98
N HIS A 164 -9.49 2.30 -12.25
CA HIS A 164 -10.92 2.10 -12.45
C HIS A 164 -11.73 2.45 -11.19
N ASN A 165 -11.22 2.08 -10.01
CA ASN A 165 -11.83 2.49 -8.75
C ASN A 165 -11.80 4.01 -8.58
N CYS A 166 -10.71 4.69 -8.96
CA CYS A 166 -10.69 6.15 -8.96
C CYS A 166 -11.79 6.77 -9.82
N LEU A 167 -12.07 6.21 -11.00
CA LEU A 167 -13.13 6.68 -11.89
C LEU A 167 -14.54 6.38 -11.33
N ALA A 168 -14.75 5.16 -10.83
CA ALA A 168 -16.05 4.74 -10.27
C ALA A 168 -16.43 5.55 -9.02
N HIS A 169 -15.43 5.97 -8.22
CA HIS A 169 -15.63 6.69 -6.96
C HIS A 169 -15.31 8.19 -7.03
N GLN A 170 -14.89 8.72 -8.21
CA GLN A 170 -14.66 10.14 -8.41
C GLN A 170 -15.94 10.93 -8.09
N ASP A 171 -15.82 11.96 -7.29
CA ASP A 171 -16.87 12.96 -7.11
C ASP A 171 -16.78 14.00 -8.25
N TYR A 172 -17.44 13.70 -9.34
CA TYR A 172 -17.47 14.58 -10.51
C TYR A 172 -18.16 15.92 -10.24
N ALA A 173 -19.06 16.01 -9.26
CA ALA A 173 -19.72 17.24 -8.88
C ALA A 173 -18.76 18.28 -8.31
N GLN A 174 -17.62 17.85 -7.73
CA GLN A 174 -16.58 18.77 -7.25
C GLN A 174 -15.70 19.36 -8.38
N CYS A 175 -16.00 19.08 -9.64
CA CYS A 175 -15.28 19.62 -10.81
C CYS A 175 -13.77 19.44 -10.75
N GLY A 176 -13.30 18.29 -10.26
CA GLY A 176 -11.88 17.93 -10.25
C GLY A 176 -11.58 16.74 -11.15
N ARG A 177 -10.31 16.40 -11.24
CA ARG A 177 -9.79 15.33 -12.10
C ARG A 177 -9.18 14.20 -11.29
N VAL A 178 -9.02 13.03 -11.90
CA VAL A 178 -8.21 11.94 -11.35
C VAL A 178 -6.73 12.26 -11.64
N VAL A 179 -5.87 12.05 -10.65
CA VAL A 179 -4.42 12.29 -10.79
C VAL A 179 -3.66 11.00 -10.52
N VAL A 180 -2.80 10.61 -11.46
CA VAL A 180 -1.83 9.51 -11.32
C VAL A 180 -0.45 10.15 -11.19
N GLU A 181 0.10 10.16 -9.98
CA GLU A 181 1.41 10.73 -9.68
C GLU A 181 2.44 9.62 -9.54
N GLU A 182 3.44 9.63 -10.40
CA GLU A 182 4.56 8.69 -10.39
C GLU A 182 5.77 9.33 -9.73
N SER A 183 6.39 8.59 -8.82
CA SER A 183 7.67 8.91 -8.20
C SER A 183 8.56 7.66 -8.13
N ALA A 184 9.79 7.79 -7.63
CA ALA A 184 10.69 6.66 -7.52
C ALA A 184 10.09 5.57 -6.62
N GLY A 185 9.70 4.44 -7.22
CA GLY A 185 9.15 3.27 -6.52
C GLY A 185 7.76 3.43 -5.91
N LEU A 186 7.01 4.48 -6.26
CA LEU A 186 5.66 4.71 -5.77
C LEU A 186 4.79 5.31 -6.89
N VAL A 187 3.64 4.71 -7.13
CA VAL A 187 2.53 5.29 -7.90
C VAL A 187 1.41 5.67 -6.94
N ARG A 188 0.96 6.90 -7.04
CA ARG A 188 -0.14 7.42 -6.24
C ARG A 188 -1.29 7.80 -7.17
N MET A 189 -2.48 7.25 -6.91
CA MET A 189 -3.69 7.60 -7.63
C MET A 189 -4.63 8.37 -6.71
N ILE A 190 -5.14 9.49 -7.18
CA ILE A 190 -5.93 10.43 -6.36
C ILE A 190 -7.20 10.77 -7.10
N ASN A 191 -8.32 10.59 -6.41
CA ASN A 191 -9.63 11.07 -6.86
C ASN A 191 -10.30 11.95 -5.80
N LEU A 192 -11.20 12.83 -6.21
CA LEU A 192 -12.06 13.57 -5.29
C LEU A 192 -13.18 12.67 -4.76
N GLY A 193 -13.63 12.96 -3.53
CA GLY A 193 -14.50 12.10 -2.76
C GLY A 193 -13.73 11.14 -1.88
N GLY A 194 -14.04 11.11 -0.58
CA GLY A 194 -13.47 10.17 0.37
C GLY A 194 -14.12 8.79 0.28
N PHE A 195 -13.67 7.87 1.13
CA PHE A 195 -14.36 6.61 1.34
C PHE A 195 -15.79 6.88 1.79
N PHE A 196 -16.71 6.28 1.08
CA PHE A 196 -18.14 6.53 1.21
C PHE A 196 -18.74 5.75 2.38
N ASP A 197 -18.21 4.54 2.59
CA ASP A 197 -18.69 3.59 3.56
C ASP A 197 -17.53 2.76 4.07
N GLY A 198 -17.46 2.43 5.36
CA GLY A 198 -16.40 1.64 5.97
C GLY A 198 -15.01 2.26 5.97
N GLN A 199 -14.05 1.45 6.37
CA GLN A 199 -12.63 1.79 6.40
C GLN A 199 -11.86 0.99 5.34
N PRO A 200 -10.79 1.54 4.73
CA PRO A 200 -9.99 0.84 3.73
C PRO A 200 -9.53 -0.57 4.15
N ASP A 201 -9.20 -0.76 5.42
CA ASP A 201 -8.72 -2.05 5.95
C ASP A 201 -9.78 -3.15 5.92
N GLU A 202 -11.06 -2.79 6.09
CA GLU A 202 -12.17 -3.75 6.05
C GLU A 202 -12.31 -4.35 4.64
N TYR A 203 -12.09 -3.53 3.61
CA TYR A 203 -12.07 -3.98 2.21
C TYR A 203 -10.78 -4.74 1.88
N ALA A 204 -9.64 -4.27 2.39
CA ALA A 204 -8.34 -4.89 2.17
C ALA A 204 -8.27 -6.31 2.75
N SER A 205 -8.87 -6.52 3.92
CA SER A 205 -8.98 -7.84 4.55
C SER A 205 -10.00 -8.77 3.88
N GLY A 206 -10.93 -8.22 3.09
CA GLY A 206 -12.06 -8.96 2.54
C GLY A 206 -13.23 -9.12 3.51
N ALA A 207 -13.17 -8.49 4.70
CA ALA A 207 -14.25 -8.54 5.69
C ALA A 207 -15.50 -7.76 5.25
N ARG A 208 -15.33 -6.85 4.29
CA ARG A 208 -16.41 -6.02 3.77
C ARG A 208 -16.36 -5.94 2.25
N THR A 209 -17.52 -5.89 1.63
CA THR A 209 -17.71 -5.56 0.22
C THR A 209 -18.49 -4.26 0.09
N PRO A 210 -18.26 -3.42 -0.95
CA PRO A 210 -18.98 -2.16 -1.10
C PRO A 210 -20.47 -2.44 -1.38
N GLU A 211 -21.34 -1.82 -0.59
CA GLU A 211 -22.80 -1.91 -0.78
C GLU A 211 -23.31 -0.86 -1.78
N ARG A 212 -22.59 0.24 -1.91
CA ARG A 212 -22.97 1.36 -2.77
C ARG A 212 -21.76 1.97 -3.46
N TYR A 213 -21.94 2.45 -4.67
CA TYR A 213 -20.97 3.23 -5.42
C TYR A 213 -21.42 4.68 -5.54
N ARG A 214 -20.48 5.62 -5.52
CA ARG A 214 -20.78 7.03 -5.75
C ARG A 214 -21.40 7.27 -7.14
N ASN A 215 -20.90 6.58 -8.15
CA ASN A 215 -21.39 6.59 -9.52
C ASN A 215 -21.88 5.18 -9.89
N GLU A 216 -23.05 4.82 -9.34
CA GLU A 216 -23.60 3.46 -9.43
C GLU A 216 -23.80 3.00 -10.87
N ARG A 217 -24.30 3.89 -11.76
CA ARG A 217 -24.49 3.57 -13.16
C ARG A 217 -23.17 3.33 -13.87
N LEU A 218 -22.18 4.20 -13.64
CA LEU A 218 -20.84 4.06 -14.20
C LEU A 218 -20.20 2.75 -13.73
N ALA A 219 -20.24 2.46 -12.43
CA ALA A 219 -19.67 1.25 -11.86
C ALA A 219 -20.34 -0.01 -12.45
N LYS A 220 -21.67 -0.03 -12.58
CA LYS A 220 -22.39 -1.14 -13.24
C LYS A 220 -21.97 -1.33 -14.68
N ALA A 221 -21.87 -0.24 -15.44
CA ALA A 221 -21.43 -0.30 -16.83
C ALA A 221 -19.98 -0.79 -16.96
N MET A 222 -19.08 -0.27 -16.11
CA MET A 222 -17.69 -0.73 -16.05
C MET A 222 -17.61 -2.22 -15.72
N ALA A 223 -18.43 -2.70 -14.80
CA ALA A 223 -18.53 -4.11 -14.51
C ALA A 223 -19.04 -4.93 -15.69
N GLU A 224 -20.02 -4.43 -16.49
CA GLU A 224 -20.52 -5.13 -17.68
C GLU A 224 -19.46 -5.29 -18.78
N VAL A 225 -18.50 -4.38 -18.86
CA VAL A 225 -17.37 -4.46 -19.81
C VAL A 225 -16.08 -4.98 -19.17
N GLY A 226 -16.14 -5.53 -17.97
CA GLY A 226 -15.01 -6.20 -17.33
C GLY A 226 -13.88 -5.25 -16.88
N MET A 227 -14.18 -3.97 -16.63
CA MET A 227 -13.21 -3.01 -16.05
C MET A 227 -13.08 -3.17 -14.54
N ILE A 228 -14.16 -3.48 -13.84
CA ILE A 228 -14.16 -3.73 -12.40
C ILE A 228 -14.85 -5.06 -12.08
N ASP A 229 -14.51 -5.66 -10.94
CA ASP A 229 -15.21 -6.84 -10.46
C ASP A 229 -16.55 -6.46 -9.81
N LYS A 230 -17.60 -7.24 -10.10
CA LYS A 230 -18.94 -7.07 -9.50
C LYS A 230 -19.02 -7.50 -8.04
N VAL A 231 -18.12 -8.39 -7.61
CA VAL A 231 -18.19 -9.01 -6.29
C VAL A 231 -17.65 -8.10 -5.21
N GLY A 232 -16.93 -7.03 -5.60
CA GLY A 232 -16.41 -6.04 -4.66
C GLY A 232 -15.13 -6.46 -3.94
N PHE A 233 -14.41 -7.46 -4.45
CA PHE A 233 -13.12 -7.90 -3.92
C PHE A 233 -11.91 -7.16 -4.53
N GLY A 234 -12.10 -6.17 -5.39
CA GLY A 234 -11.00 -5.50 -6.09
C GLY A 234 -9.89 -5.00 -5.18
N ILE A 235 -10.21 -4.37 -4.03
CA ILE A 235 -9.21 -3.92 -3.06
C ILE A 235 -8.49 -5.12 -2.42
N HIS A 236 -9.21 -6.16 -2.04
CA HIS A 236 -8.64 -7.39 -1.47
C HIS A 236 -7.70 -8.08 -2.45
N ASP A 237 -8.11 -8.20 -3.72
CA ASP A 237 -7.30 -8.83 -4.77
C ASP A 237 -6.03 -8.04 -5.08
N MET A 238 -6.09 -6.70 -5.08
CA MET A 238 -4.91 -5.84 -5.18
C MET A 238 -3.92 -6.09 -4.04
N VAL A 239 -4.41 -6.24 -2.81
CA VAL A 239 -3.59 -6.55 -1.63
C VAL A 239 -2.95 -7.93 -1.77
N LEU A 240 -3.73 -8.95 -2.16
CA LEU A 240 -3.21 -10.30 -2.38
C LEU A 240 -2.20 -10.36 -3.53
N ALA A 241 -2.45 -9.65 -4.63
CA ALA A 241 -1.53 -9.55 -5.75
C ALA A 241 -0.18 -8.96 -5.31
N GLN A 242 -0.21 -7.87 -4.54
CA GLN A 242 0.99 -7.22 -4.04
C GLN A 242 1.73 -8.10 -3.00
N ARG A 243 0.98 -8.78 -2.11
CA ARG A 243 1.54 -9.77 -1.16
C ARG A 243 2.29 -10.90 -1.88
N ARG A 244 1.71 -11.47 -2.96
CA ARG A 244 2.34 -12.53 -3.77
C ARG A 244 3.61 -12.08 -4.49
N ARG A 245 3.79 -10.79 -4.63
CA ARG A 245 4.97 -10.14 -5.22
C ARG A 245 6.00 -9.76 -4.16
N PHE A 246 5.70 -9.98 -2.88
CA PHE A 246 6.54 -9.68 -1.72
C PHE A 246 6.92 -8.20 -1.59
N LEU A 247 6.15 -7.34 -2.21
CA LEU A 247 6.27 -5.89 -2.13
C LEU A 247 5.38 -5.34 -1.00
N PRO A 248 5.67 -4.13 -0.50
CA PRO A 248 4.80 -3.47 0.46
C PRO A 248 3.38 -3.38 -0.08
N LEU A 249 2.39 -3.67 0.78
CA LEU A 249 0.99 -3.71 0.37
C LEU A 249 0.50 -2.33 -0.09
N PRO A 250 -0.49 -2.25 -0.98
CA PRO A 250 -1.10 -0.97 -1.32
C PRO A 250 -1.83 -0.41 -0.10
N ASP A 251 -1.91 0.90 0.01
CA ASP A 251 -2.62 1.56 1.11
C ASP A 251 -3.33 2.85 0.65
N TYR A 252 -4.12 3.41 1.55
CA TYR A 252 -4.92 4.61 1.33
C TYR A 252 -4.46 5.79 2.20
N GLU A 253 -3.19 5.81 2.58
CA GLU A 253 -2.62 6.88 3.40
C GLU A 253 -2.65 8.23 2.67
N GLY A 254 -3.04 9.26 3.40
CA GLY A 254 -3.26 10.60 2.84
C GLY A 254 -4.67 10.84 2.33
N SER A 255 -5.56 9.84 2.44
CA SER A 255 -6.99 10.02 2.19
C SER A 255 -7.64 10.91 3.24
N SER A 256 -8.73 11.54 2.86
CA SER A 256 -9.54 12.41 3.71
C SER A 256 -11.02 12.30 3.28
N PRO A 257 -11.97 12.87 4.01
CA PRO A 257 -13.38 12.91 3.56
C PRO A 257 -13.59 13.56 2.19
N LEU A 258 -12.65 14.39 1.72
CA LEU A 258 -12.76 15.11 0.44
C LEU A 258 -12.03 14.44 -0.73
N ARG A 259 -11.14 13.50 -0.46
CA ARG A 259 -10.36 12.82 -1.50
C ARG A 259 -9.89 11.45 -1.04
N THR A 260 -9.82 10.53 -1.98
CA THR A 260 -9.14 9.24 -1.81
C THR A 260 -7.75 9.30 -2.42
N VAL A 261 -6.77 8.73 -1.73
CA VAL A 261 -5.38 8.57 -2.18
C VAL A 261 -5.03 7.10 -2.11
N PHE A 262 -4.78 6.47 -3.24
CA PHE A 262 -4.36 5.08 -3.36
C PHE A 262 -2.88 5.02 -3.68
N ASN A 263 -2.09 4.33 -2.85
CA ASN A 263 -0.64 4.21 -2.97
C ASN A 263 -0.25 2.79 -3.38
N VAL A 264 0.54 2.66 -4.45
CA VAL A 264 1.08 1.38 -4.94
C VAL A 264 2.60 1.43 -4.90
N TYR A 265 3.20 0.54 -4.13
CA TYR A 265 4.65 0.47 -3.94
C TYR A 265 5.27 -0.48 -4.96
N GLY A 266 6.26 0.01 -5.71
CA GLY A 266 7.02 -0.75 -6.70
C GLY A 266 8.48 -1.01 -6.29
N GLN A 267 8.78 -0.86 -5.00
CA GLN A 267 10.08 -1.19 -4.42
C GLN A 267 9.89 -1.66 -2.98
N GLU A 268 10.83 -2.43 -2.50
CA GLU A 268 10.90 -2.83 -1.10
C GLU A 268 11.16 -1.62 -0.20
N ILE A 269 10.50 -1.57 0.95
CA ILE A 269 10.77 -0.60 2.03
C ILE A 269 11.75 -1.22 3.00
N ASP A 270 11.58 -2.51 3.30
CA ASP A 270 12.44 -3.32 4.16
C ASP A 270 12.61 -4.68 3.48
N GLU A 271 13.79 -4.96 2.91
CA GLU A 271 14.10 -6.21 2.21
C GLU A 271 13.83 -7.42 3.11
N ASN A 272 14.17 -7.29 4.37
CA ASN A 272 14.01 -8.37 5.32
C ASN A 272 12.53 -8.67 5.58
N TYR A 273 11.67 -7.65 5.65
CA TYR A 273 10.23 -7.84 5.79
C TYR A 273 9.64 -8.53 4.56
N SER A 274 10.07 -8.15 3.38
CA SER A 274 9.64 -8.79 2.13
C SER A 274 10.04 -10.27 2.09
N HIS A 275 11.28 -10.60 2.48
CA HIS A 275 11.74 -11.99 2.60
C HIS A 275 10.92 -12.77 3.64
N TRP A 276 10.60 -12.14 4.78
CA TRP A 276 9.78 -12.78 5.81
C TRP A 276 8.37 -13.11 5.32
N LEU A 277 7.74 -12.23 4.53
CA LEU A 277 6.43 -12.51 3.90
C LEU A 277 6.49 -13.71 2.93
N MET A 278 7.65 -13.96 2.29
CA MET A 278 7.85 -15.14 1.45
C MET A 278 7.79 -16.44 2.25
N GLU A 279 8.31 -16.42 3.49
CA GLU A 279 8.40 -17.62 4.33
C GLU A 279 7.12 -17.91 5.12
N ARG A 280 6.33 -16.87 5.46
CA ARG A 280 5.14 -16.97 6.32
C ARG A 280 3.86 -16.72 5.55
N THR A 281 3.41 -17.75 4.84
CA THR A 281 2.14 -17.71 4.09
C THR A 281 0.91 -17.99 4.97
N ASP A 282 1.13 -18.46 6.20
CA ASP A 282 0.12 -18.90 7.17
C ASP A 282 -0.53 -17.75 7.98
N LEU A 283 0.03 -16.53 7.91
CA LEU A 283 -0.52 -15.41 8.67
C LEU A 283 -1.89 -14.94 8.15
N PRO A 284 -2.82 -14.65 9.08
CA PRO A 284 -4.06 -13.94 8.75
C PRO A 284 -3.76 -12.64 7.99
N ILE A 285 -4.61 -12.30 7.04
CA ILE A 285 -4.40 -11.12 6.19
C ILE A 285 -4.41 -9.83 7.02
N GLU A 286 -5.20 -9.77 8.07
CA GLU A 286 -5.26 -8.63 8.99
C GLU A 286 -3.90 -8.40 9.65
N HIS A 287 -3.23 -9.46 10.12
CA HIS A 287 -1.90 -9.36 10.72
C HIS A 287 -0.87 -8.87 9.69
N VAL A 288 -0.96 -9.33 8.44
CA VAL A 288 -0.07 -8.88 7.36
C VAL A 288 -0.27 -7.39 7.07
N LEU A 289 -1.52 -6.92 6.99
CA LEU A 289 -1.86 -5.50 6.81
C LEU A 289 -1.31 -4.64 7.95
N TRP A 290 -1.45 -5.08 9.20
CA TRP A 290 -0.95 -4.33 10.35
C TRP A 290 0.58 -4.34 10.44
N LEU A 291 1.23 -5.46 10.13
CA LEU A 291 2.70 -5.53 10.07
C LEU A 291 3.26 -4.66 8.93
N ASP A 292 2.58 -4.61 7.78
CA ASP A 292 2.93 -3.69 6.68
C ASP A 292 2.85 -2.22 7.14
N ARG A 293 1.87 -1.87 7.96
CA ARG A 293 1.80 -0.55 8.61
C ARG A 293 2.97 -0.29 9.55
N VAL A 294 3.40 -1.30 10.31
CA VAL A 294 4.57 -1.19 11.21
C VAL A 294 5.83 -0.88 10.40
N GLN A 295 6.12 -1.62 9.32
CA GLN A 295 7.30 -1.34 8.49
C GLN A 295 7.26 0.05 7.86
N LYS A 296 6.09 0.54 7.47
CA LYS A 296 5.85 1.88 6.93
C LYS A 296 5.83 2.97 7.99
N LYS A 297 6.06 2.63 9.28
CA LYS A 297 5.98 3.53 10.43
C LYS A 297 4.64 4.24 10.55
N ARG A 298 3.56 3.53 10.21
CA ARG A 298 2.18 3.99 10.30
C ARG A 298 1.56 3.66 11.65
N LYS A 299 0.55 4.45 12.03
CA LYS A 299 -0.15 4.23 13.30
C LYS A 299 -1.04 2.99 13.23
N LEU A 300 -1.04 2.24 14.32
CA LEU A 300 -2.03 1.21 14.63
C LEU A 300 -2.91 1.69 15.77
N ASP A 301 -4.14 1.19 15.84
CA ASP A 301 -4.98 1.39 16.99
C ASP A 301 -4.57 0.50 18.18
N ALA A 302 -5.15 0.73 19.35
CA ALA A 302 -4.77 0.01 20.57
C ALA A 302 -5.13 -1.48 20.51
N ALA A 303 -6.22 -1.86 19.82
CA ALA A 303 -6.65 -3.25 19.68
C ALA A 303 -5.70 -4.02 18.77
N GLN A 304 -5.34 -3.44 17.61
CA GLN A 304 -4.37 -4.00 16.68
C GLN A 304 -3.00 -4.22 17.34
N VAL A 305 -2.52 -3.23 18.10
CA VAL A 305 -1.25 -3.35 18.86
C VAL A 305 -1.33 -4.45 19.90
N ALA A 306 -2.45 -4.56 20.64
CA ALA A 306 -2.61 -5.58 21.66
C ALA A 306 -2.62 -6.99 21.06
N GLU A 307 -3.28 -7.16 19.91
CA GLU A 307 -3.36 -8.44 19.22
C GLU A 307 -2.02 -8.87 18.63
N LEU A 308 -1.33 -7.98 17.90
CA LEU A 308 0.00 -8.26 17.37
C LEU A 308 1.02 -8.60 18.48
N ARG A 309 0.90 -7.96 19.66
CA ARG A 309 1.73 -8.31 20.84
C ARG A 309 1.39 -9.67 21.39
N ARG A 310 0.10 -10.00 21.50
CA ARG A 310 -0.34 -11.33 21.97
C ARG A 310 0.16 -12.43 21.04
N ALA A 311 0.17 -12.15 19.73
CA ALA A 311 0.72 -13.04 18.71
C ALA A 311 2.26 -13.06 18.67
N GLY A 312 2.96 -12.24 19.47
CA GLY A 312 4.42 -12.17 19.50
C GLY A 312 5.05 -11.53 18.25
N LEU A 313 4.26 -10.80 17.46
CA LEU A 313 4.68 -10.30 16.14
C LEU A 313 5.36 -8.93 16.20
N ILE A 314 5.11 -8.13 17.23
CA ILE A 314 5.70 -6.79 17.39
C ILE A 314 6.20 -6.54 18.81
N GLU A 315 7.18 -5.63 18.89
CA GLU A 315 7.74 -5.10 20.13
C GLU A 315 7.77 -3.56 20.12
N GLY A 316 8.21 -2.97 21.22
CA GLY A 316 8.31 -1.52 21.38
C GLY A 316 7.06 -0.89 22.00
N ARG A 317 7.11 0.44 22.15
CA ARG A 317 5.98 1.24 22.66
C ARG A 317 5.48 2.19 21.60
N SER A 318 4.15 2.30 21.44
CA SER A 318 3.56 3.27 20.52
C SER A 318 4.11 4.69 20.79
N PRO A 319 4.51 5.47 19.80
CA PRO A 319 4.38 5.21 18.34
C PRO A 319 5.56 4.42 17.72
N LYS A 320 6.55 4.00 18.50
CA LYS A 320 7.76 3.30 18.02
C LYS A 320 7.56 1.80 18.13
N LEU A 321 6.88 1.21 17.16
CA LEU A 321 6.68 -0.22 17.03
C LEU A 321 7.65 -0.80 16.01
N TYR A 322 8.10 -2.05 16.21
CA TYR A 322 8.92 -2.81 15.27
C TYR A 322 8.56 -4.29 15.32
N ILE A 323 8.98 -5.00 14.28
CA ILE A 323 8.80 -6.45 14.17
C ILE A 323 9.59 -7.13 15.31
N SER A 324 9.02 -8.16 15.93
CA SER A 324 9.61 -8.81 17.11
C SER A 324 10.95 -9.50 16.79
N ALA A 325 11.82 -9.63 17.82
CA ALA A 325 13.09 -10.31 17.68
C ALA A 325 12.95 -11.79 17.31
N GLN A 326 11.89 -12.46 17.75
CA GLN A 326 11.61 -13.84 17.38
C GLN A 326 11.38 -14.00 15.88
N LEU A 327 10.70 -13.04 15.26
CA LEU A 327 10.52 -12.97 13.82
C LEU A 327 11.86 -12.71 13.10
N ALA A 328 12.62 -11.74 13.60
CA ALA A 328 13.91 -11.38 13.02
C ALA A 328 14.90 -12.56 13.03
N VAL A 329 14.89 -13.38 14.10
CA VAL A 329 15.70 -14.61 14.20
C VAL A 329 15.25 -15.67 13.19
N ALA A 330 13.94 -15.89 13.06
CA ALA A 330 13.39 -16.86 12.13
C ALA A 330 13.72 -16.55 10.65
N THR A 331 13.98 -15.27 10.35
CA THR A 331 14.25 -14.78 8.99
C THR A 331 15.73 -14.48 8.73
N GLY A 332 16.64 -14.80 9.65
CA GLY A 332 18.07 -14.45 9.53
C GLY A 332 18.35 -12.94 9.64
N GLN A 333 17.40 -12.17 10.17
CA GLN A 333 17.41 -10.70 10.17
C GLN A 333 17.89 -10.09 11.50
N GLU A 334 18.56 -10.84 12.32
CA GLU A 334 19.04 -10.36 13.64
C GLU A 334 19.79 -9.02 13.52
N VAL A 335 20.54 -8.84 12.44
CA VAL A 335 21.31 -7.62 12.18
C VAL A 335 20.40 -6.46 11.78
N ALA A 336 19.38 -6.69 10.95
CA ALA A 336 18.45 -5.65 10.53
C ALA A 336 17.51 -5.22 11.65
N TYR A 337 17.01 -6.17 12.45
CA TYR A 337 16.23 -5.89 13.66
C TYR A 337 17.01 -4.98 14.63
N LEU A 338 18.28 -5.30 14.84
CA LEU A 338 19.16 -4.50 15.72
C LEU A 338 19.47 -3.10 15.15
N ASN A 339 19.43 -2.94 13.81
CA ASN A 339 19.68 -1.66 13.16
C ASN A 339 18.44 -0.73 13.12
N GLN A 340 17.23 -1.27 13.11
CA GLN A 340 15.99 -0.47 13.09
C GLN A 340 15.61 0.09 14.46
N ARG A 341 16.02 -0.58 15.52
CA ARG A 341 15.82 -0.14 16.89
C ARG A 341 17.02 0.72 17.31
N ARG A 342 16.79 1.97 17.75
CA ARG A 342 17.81 2.64 18.56
C ARG A 342 17.97 1.82 19.84
N PRO A 343 19.04 1.03 19.97
CA PRO A 343 19.21 0.20 21.15
C PRO A 343 19.25 1.11 22.38
N ASP A 344 18.49 0.76 23.41
CA ASP A 344 18.67 1.39 24.71
C ASP A 344 19.91 0.78 25.42
N ALA A 345 20.24 1.30 26.58
CA ALA A 345 21.39 0.79 27.35
C ALA A 345 21.25 -0.71 27.67
N ASP A 346 20.03 -1.20 27.90
CA ASP A 346 19.77 -2.60 28.23
C ASP A 346 19.99 -3.55 27.06
N ASP A 347 19.74 -3.10 25.82
CA ASP A 347 20.04 -3.87 24.60
C ASP A 347 21.54 -4.06 24.42
N TYR A 348 22.31 -3.00 24.62
CA TYR A 348 23.78 -3.08 24.58
C TYR A 348 24.32 -3.97 25.72
N LYS A 349 23.72 -3.89 26.93
CA LYS A 349 24.05 -4.77 28.04
C LYS A 349 23.76 -6.24 27.69
N ALA A 350 22.59 -6.53 27.09
CA ALA A 350 22.24 -7.88 26.70
C ALA A 350 23.20 -8.43 25.61
N ALA A 351 23.58 -7.61 24.64
CA ALA A 351 24.56 -8.01 23.61
C ALA A 351 25.93 -8.33 24.22
N VAL A 352 26.38 -7.54 25.21
CA VAL A 352 27.61 -7.82 25.93
C VAL A 352 27.50 -9.13 26.74
N CYS A 353 26.37 -9.36 27.43
CA CYS A 353 26.15 -10.61 28.14
C CYS A 353 26.19 -11.83 27.22
N LYS A 354 25.54 -11.77 26.05
CA LYS A 354 25.62 -12.85 25.02
C LYS A 354 27.05 -13.13 24.57
N LEU A 355 27.85 -12.10 24.34
CA LEU A 355 29.26 -12.25 24.00
C LEU A 355 30.04 -12.93 25.10
N LEU A 356 29.80 -12.51 26.34
CA LEU A 356 30.53 -13.04 27.54
C LEU A 356 30.05 -14.43 27.94
N ALA A 357 28.86 -14.86 27.53
CA ALA A 357 28.37 -16.23 27.71
C ALA A 357 29.19 -17.25 26.90
N MET A 358 29.87 -16.82 25.85
CA MET A 358 30.80 -17.66 25.05
C MET A 358 32.17 -17.81 25.76
N GLY A 359 32.38 -17.15 26.87
CA GLY A 359 33.62 -17.14 27.66
C GLY A 359 34.16 -15.74 27.89
N PRO A 360 35.18 -15.60 28.78
CA PRO A 360 35.79 -14.30 29.03
C PRO A 360 36.41 -13.65 27.81
N GLN A 361 36.10 -12.36 27.56
CA GLN A 361 36.52 -11.63 26.37
C GLN A 361 37.30 -10.35 26.69
N PRO A 362 38.31 -10.00 25.87
CA PRO A 362 39.03 -8.74 26.06
C PRO A 362 38.15 -7.55 25.63
N ARG A 363 38.46 -6.38 26.17
CA ARG A 363 37.78 -5.13 25.81
C ARG A 363 37.70 -4.89 24.33
N ALA A 364 38.72 -5.28 23.55
CA ALA A 364 38.74 -5.12 22.09
C ALA A 364 37.58 -5.85 21.39
N LYS A 365 37.19 -7.04 21.90
CA LYS A 365 36.04 -7.79 21.35
C LYS A 365 34.70 -7.13 21.65
N VAL A 366 34.57 -6.50 22.82
CA VAL A 366 33.38 -5.69 23.16
C VAL A 366 33.30 -4.44 22.26
N ASP A 367 34.45 -3.79 22.04
CA ASP A 367 34.53 -2.64 21.12
C ASP A 367 34.20 -3.04 19.68
N GLU A 368 34.71 -4.18 19.19
CA GLU A 368 34.39 -4.75 17.87
C GLU A 368 32.89 -5.00 17.70
N LEU A 369 32.22 -5.50 18.74
CA LEU A 369 30.78 -5.73 18.75
C LEU A 369 29.97 -4.45 18.73
N LEU A 370 30.32 -3.44 19.55
CA LEU A 370 29.47 -2.28 19.81
C LEU A 370 29.81 -1.04 18.98
N LEU A 371 31.07 -0.81 18.56
CA LEU A 371 31.43 0.39 17.81
C LEU A 371 30.67 0.55 16.49
N PRO A 372 30.46 -0.49 15.67
CA PRO A 372 29.67 -0.37 14.44
C PRO A 372 28.20 -0.01 14.74
N LYS A 373 27.61 -0.61 15.77
CA LYS A 373 26.23 -0.40 16.18
C LYS A 373 26.00 1.03 16.73
N LEU A 374 26.97 1.55 17.46
CA LEU A 374 26.91 2.92 17.99
C LEU A 374 27.15 3.99 16.91
N GLN A 375 27.79 3.65 15.78
CA GLN A 375 28.10 4.59 14.70
C GLN A 375 26.85 5.23 14.10
N LEU A 376 25.74 4.52 14.08
CA LEU A 376 24.46 5.02 13.58
C LEU A 376 23.87 6.16 14.45
N TRP A 377 24.27 6.23 15.72
CA TRP A 377 23.67 7.13 16.73
C TRP A 377 24.67 8.12 17.33
N ILE A 378 25.94 7.74 17.36
CA ILE A 378 27.04 8.55 17.90
C ILE A 378 28.12 8.65 16.83
N PRO A 379 28.16 9.76 16.05
CA PRO A 379 29.10 9.89 14.92
C PRO A 379 30.57 9.83 15.34
N GLU A 380 30.93 10.39 16.50
CA GLU A 380 32.30 10.51 16.93
C GLU A 380 32.85 9.25 17.62
N LEU A 381 33.97 8.74 17.16
CA LEU A 381 34.62 7.52 17.69
C LEU A 381 35.01 7.66 19.18
N ALA A 382 35.45 8.82 19.60
CA ALA A 382 35.81 9.09 20.99
C ALA A 382 34.58 8.97 21.92
N GLN A 383 33.46 9.53 21.53
CA GLN A 383 32.19 9.44 22.29
C GLN A 383 31.66 8.00 22.34
N ARG A 384 31.76 7.23 21.26
CA ARG A 384 31.41 5.78 21.24
C ARG A 384 32.22 5.00 22.25
N LYS A 385 33.55 5.18 22.27
CA LYS A 385 34.44 4.52 23.24
C LYS A 385 34.14 4.92 24.68
N ALA A 386 33.83 6.19 24.93
CA ALA A 386 33.40 6.68 26.23
C ALA A 386 32.07 6.05 26.66
N TYR A 387 31.09 5.94 25.77
CA TYR A 387 29.81 5.27 26.05
C TYR A 387 30.01 3.80 26.43
N ILE A 388 30.81 3.03 25.67
CA ILE A 388 31.06 1.62 25.96
C ILE A 388 31.80 1.49 27.33
N LYS A 389 32.69 2.42 27.67
CA LYS A 389 33.37 2.43 28.95
C LYS A 389 32.36 2.64 30.09
N ALA A 390 31.43 3.57 29.95
CA ALA A 390 30.39 3.85 30.93
C ALA A 390 29.45 2.64 31.09
N LEU A 391 29.02 2.02 29.98
CA LEU A 391 28.16 0.84 29.95
C LEU A 391 28.77 -0.34 30.71
N LEU A 392 30.04 -0.67 30.45
CA LEU A 392 30.73 -1.76 31.16
C LEU A 392 30.92 -1.46 32.64
N LYS A 393 31.17 -0.20 33.00
CA LYS A 393 31.26 0.21 34.42
C LYS A 393 29.92 0.03 35.14
N GLU A 394 28.81 0.38 34.47
CA GLU A 394 27.46 0.21 35.00
C GLU A 394 27.11 -1.28 35.16
N MET A 395 27.34 -2.13 34.15
CA MET A 395 27.13 -3.58 34.21
C MET A 395 27.93 -4.25 35.30
N SER A 396 29.17 -3.77 35.52
CA SER A 396 30.02 -4.28 36.60
C SER A 396 29.48 -3.85 37.98
N LYS A 397 28.95 -2.63 38.14
CA LYS A 397 28.27 -2.15 39.32
C LYS A 397 26.97 -2.90 39.62
N GLU A 398 26.24 -3.28 38.58
CA GLU A 398 25.03 -4.12 38.65
C GLU A 398 25.34 -5.60 38.95
N GLY A 399 26.61 -5.99 39.02
CA GLY A 399 27.00 -7.37 39.31
C GLY A 399 26.83 -8.34 38.13
N ARG A 400 26.49 -7.86 36.92
CA ARG A 400 26.26 -8.71 35.72
C ARG A 400 27.54 -9.22 35.12
N ILE A 401 28.61 -8.43 35.20
CA ILE A 401 29.93 -8.77 34.62
C ILE A 401 31.03 -8.41 35.65
N ARG A 402 32.18 -9.09 35.51
CA ARG A 402 33.38 -8.78 36.31
C ARG A 402 34.62 -8.72 35.46
N ASN A 403 35.57 -7.90 35.87
CA ASN A 403 36.89 -7.86 35.22
C ASN A 403 37.79 -8.94 35.86
N ILE A 404 38.36 -9.80 35.04
CA ILE A 404 39.31 -10.86 35.44
C ILE A 404 40.68 -10.44 34.93
N GLY A 405 41.67 -10.26 35.79
CA GLY A 405 43.06 -9.96 35.41
C GLY A 405 43.53 -8.53 35.70
N GLY A 406 42.72 -7.71 36.42
CA GLY A 406 43.13 -6.40 36.92
C GLY A 406 43.15 -5.28 35.85
N PRO A 407 43.74 -4.10 36.14
CA PRO A 407 43.65 -2.90 35.30
C PRO A 407 44.62 -2.86 34.10
N THR A 408 45.15 -3.96 33.65
CA THR A 408 46.14 -4.06 32.55
C THR A 408 45.47 -4.23 31.19
N LYS A 409 46.24 -4.07 30.09
CA LYS A 409 45.79 -4.36 28.70
C LYS A 409 45.33 -5.81 28.48
N ALA A 410 45.67 -6.72 29.40
CA ALA A 410 45.29 -8.13 29.37
C ALA A 410 43.97 -8.42 30.15
N ALA A 411 43.30 -7.40 30.64
CA ALA A 411 42.06 -7.55 31.41
C ALA A 411 40.95 -8.16 30.52
N LEU A 412 40.33 -9.22 31.02
CA LEU A 412 39.19 -9.90 30.41
C LEU A 412 37.90 -9.58 31.18
N TRP A 413 36.84 -9.37 30.47
CA TRP A 413 35.50 -9.29 31.02
C TRP A 413 34.83 -10.66 30.99
N ALA A 414 34.17 -11.04 32.06
CA ALA A 414 33.42 -12.29 32.21
C ALA A 414 32.04 -12.02 32.78
N GLN A 415 31.08 -12.83 32.41
CA GLN A 415 29.74 -12.82 33.00
C GLN A 415 29.81 -13.37 34.42
N VAL A 416 29.03 -12.81 35.36
CA VAL A 416 28.85 -13.39 36.70
C VAL A 416 27.72 -14.41 36.55
N SER A 417 28.04 -15.71 36.73
CA SER A 417 27.04 -16.78 36.80
C SER A 417 26.38 -16.77 38.18
N ASP A 418 25.07 -16.98 38.27
CA ASP A 418 24.28 -17.05 39.51
C ASP A 418 24.61 -18.29 40.40
N ASP A 419 25.60 -19.10 40.03
CA ASP A 419 25.93 -20.34 40.73
C ASP A 419 26.82 -20.18 41.99
N ALA A 420 26.91 -18.96 42.56
CA ALA A 420 27.75 -18.71 43.74
C ALA A 420 27.00 -18.77 45.09
N THR A 421 25.88 -19.49 45.20
CA THR A 421 25.17 -19.74 46.47
C THR A 421 25.17 -21.21 46.89
N ASN A 422 26.28 -21.90 46.74
CA ASN A 422 26.44 -23.17 47.46
C ASN A 422 27.90 -23.30 47.95
N LYS A 423 28.20 -22.76 49.16
CA LYS A 423 29.34 -23.18 49.95
C LYS A 423 28.87 -24.35 50.80
N PRO A 424 29.50 -25.52 50.74
CA PRO A 424 29.32 -26.53 51.80
C PRO A 424 30.00 -26.06 53.09
N GLN A 425 29.33 -26.32 54.19
CA GLN A 425 29.86 -26.21 55.56
C GLN A 425 31.03 -27.17 55.76
#